data_9ff7ca3a30b97a8f8751e344b699a01a
#
_entry.id   9ff7ca3a30b97a8f8751e344b699a01a
#
_cell.length_a   1.000
_cell.length_b   1.000
_cell.length_c   1.000
_cell.angle_alpha   90.00
_cell.angle_beta   90.00
_cell.angle_gamma   90.00
#
_symmetry.space_group_name_H-M   'P 1'
#
loop_
_entity.id
_entity.type
_entity.pdbx_description
1 polymer ?
#
loop_
_entity_poly.entity_id
_entity_poly.type
_entity_poly.pdbx_seq_one_letter_code
_entity_poly.pdbx_strand_id
1 'polypeptide(L)'
;IKRDGTISEFSISKIANAITKAFDAQNRQYHPDIIDFLALKVTADYQDKIDHCLIGVEKIQDSVERVLVQAGYADVAKAYILYRKQREKVRNTKSTFLDYKELVNSYVNVDDWRVKENSTVTYSVGGLILSNSGAITANYWLSEVYDEEVANAHRTADLHIHDLAMLTGYCAGWSLKQLIMEGLGGVE
;
A
#
# COMPACT_ATOMS: atom_id res chain seq x y z
N ILE A 1 13.23 -11.95 -0.24
CA ILE A 1 11.91 -12.00 0.39
C ILE A 1 10.94 -11.27 -0.54
N LYS A 2 9.82 -11.87 -0.89
CA LYS A 2 8.73 -11.22 -1.63
C LYS A 2 7.91 -10.31 -0.72
N ARG A 3 7.00 -9.50 -1.32
CA ARG A 3 6.10 -8.60 -0.57
C ARG A 3 5.11 -9.31 0.36
N ASP A 4 4.74 -10.54 0.02
CA ASP A 4 3.88 -11.40 0.82
C ASP A 4 4.62 -12.14 1.94
N GLY A 5 5.90 -11.79 2.19
CA GLY A 5 6.76 -12.43 3.19
C GLY A 5 7.35 -13.76 2.74
N THR A 6 6.94 -14.31 1.60
CA THR A 6 7.46 -15.61 1.12
C THR A 6 8.91 -15.48 0.65
N ILE A 7 9.72 -16.49 0.96
CA ILE A 7 11.10 -16.58 0.50
C ILE A 7 11.10 -17.21 -0.91
N SER A 8 11.88 -16.61 -1.81
CA SER A 8 12.08 -17.12 -3.17
C SER A 8 13.53 -17.03 -3.56
N GLU A 9 13.98 -17.98 -4.34
CA GLU A 9 15.33 -17.99 -4.88
C GLU A 9 15.60 -16.75 -5.72
N PHE A 10 16.80 -16.17 -5.55
CA PHE A 10 17.23 -15.01 -6.31
C PHE A 10 17.53 -15.39 -7.76
N SER A 11 17.15 -14.52 -8.69
CA SER A 11 17.45 -14.66 -10.11
C SER A 11 17.74 -13.30 -10.73
N ILE A 12 18.96 -13.14 -11.20
CA ILE A 12 19.43 -11.93 -11.89
C ILE A 12 18.64 -11.67 -13.18
N SER A 13 18.18 -12.73 -13.85
CA SER A 13 17.37 -12.61 -15.06
C SER A 13 16.05 -11.89 -14.84
N LYS A 14 15.50 -11.92 -13.63
CA LYS A 14 14.30 -11.14 -13.29
C LYS A 14 14.59 -9.64 -13.26
N ILE A 15 15.80 -9.26 -12.82
CA ILE A 15 16.25 -7.86 -12.82
C ILE A 15 16.48 -7.43 -14.28
N ALA A 16 17.22 -8.21 -15.06
CA ALA A 16 17.47 -7.95 -16.48
C ALA A 16 16.14 -7.76 -17.25
N ASN A 17 15.20 -8.67 -17.10
CA ASN A 17 13.88 -8.58 -17.74
C ASN A 17 13.09 -7.33 -17.31
N ALA A 18 13.20 -6.90 -16.06
CA ALA A 18 12.53 -5.70 -15.58
C ALA A 18 13.14 -4.42 -16.18
N ILE A 19 14.49 -4.38 -16.31
CA ILE A 19 15.22 -3.28 -16.96
C ILE A 19 14.87 -3.25 -18.46
N THR A 20 14.91 -4.39 -19.15
CA THR A 20 14.52 -4.50 -20.56
C THR A 20 13.15 -3.90 -20.82
N LYS A 21 12.14 -4.28 -20.03
CA LYS A 21 10.79 -3.73 -20.17
C LYS A 21 10.72 -2.22 -19.96
N ALA A 22 11.58 -1.66 -19.11
CA ALA A 22 11.64 -0.22 -18.91
C ALA A 22 12.27 0.52 -20.10
N PHE A 23 13.29 -0.07 -20.74
CA PHE A 23 13.87 0.44 -21.98
C PHE A 23 12.85 0.38 -23.12
N ASP A 24 12.17 -0.76 -23.29
CA ASP A 24 11.14 -0.96 -24.32
C ASP A 24 9.99 0.03 -24.16
N ALA A 25 9.56 0.32 -22.91
CA ALA A 25 8.51 1.29 -22.62
C ALA A 25 8.87 2.73 -23.04
N GLN A 26 10.16 3.04 -23.17
CA GLN A 26 10.67 4.32 -23.67
C GLN A 26 11.06 4.27 -25.16
N ASN A 27 10.83 3.15 -25.86
CA ASN A 27 11.29 2.91 -27.22
C ASN A 27 12.80 3.21 -27.40
N ARG A 28 13.57 3.00 -26.34
CA ARG A 28 15.00 3.28 -26.33
C ARG A 28 15.78 2.06 -26.78
N GLN A 29 16.56 2.21 -27.84
CA GLN A 29 17.44 1.13 -28.32
C GLN A 29 18.54 0.83 -27.28
N TYR A 30 18.83 -0.43 -27.11
CA TYR A 30 19.88 -0.94 -26.22
C TYR A 30 20.55 -2.16 -26.83
N HIS A 31 21.79 -2.40 -26.42
CA HIS A 31 22.47 -3.66 -26.69
C HIS A 31 22.22 -4.63 -25.51
N PRO A 32 21.99 -5.92 -25.74
CA PRO A 32 21.76 -6.89 -24.64
C PRO A 32 22.82 -6.82 -23.54
N ASP A 33 24.09 -6.66 -23.89
CA ASP A 33 25.18 -6.56 -22.91
C ASP A 33 25.04 -5.38 -21.95
N ILE A 34 24.39 -4.29 -22.37
CA ILE A 34 24.09 -3.15 -21.47
C ILE A 34 23.09 -3.55 -20.40
N ILE A 35 22.07 -4.33 -20.76
CA ILE A 35 21.08 -4.82 -19.80
C ILE A 35 21.73 -5.74 -18.78
N ASP A 36 22.57 -6.67 -19.23
CA ASP A 36 23.28 -7.59 -18.35
C ASP A 36 24.27 -6.85 -17.44
N PHE A 37 24.99 -5.86 -17.98
CA PHE A 37 25.87 -4.99 -17.19
C PHE A 37 25.10 -4.20 -16.11
N LEU A 38 23.95 -3.62 -16.46
CA LEU A 38 23.11 -2.91 -15.50
C LEU A 38 22.57 -3.86 -14.42
N ALA A 39 22.14 -5.07 -14.80
CA ALA A 39 21.67 -6.06 -13.84
C ALA A 39 22.77 -6.50 -12.86
N LEU A 40 24.01 -6.66 -13.34
CA LEU A 40 25.18 -6.91 -12.49
C LEU A 40 25.47 -5.74 -11.55
N LYS A 41 25.43 -4.50 -12.06
CA LYS A 41 25.57 -3.28 -11.22
C LYS A 41 24.52 -3.19 -10.12
N VAL A 42 23.27 -3.52 -10.43
CA VAL A 42 22.20 -3.59 -9.43
C VAL A 42 22.53 -4.63 -8.36
N THR A 43 23.02 -5.81 -8.78
CA THR A 43 23.41 -6.86 -7.83
C THR A 43 24.53 -6.39 -6.91
N ALA A 44 25.50 -5.66 -7.41
CA ALA A 44 26.57 -5.07 -6.60
C ALA A 44 26.06 -3.96 -5.65
N ASP A 45 25.10 -3.11 -6.10
CA ASP A 45 24.59 -1.99 -5.31
C ASP A 45 23.80 -2.43 -4.05
N TYR A 46 23.12 -3.58 -4.09
CA TYR A 46 22.40 -4.04 -2.92
C TYR A 46 23.14 -5.06 -2.07
N GLN A 47 24.37 -5.45 -2.43
CA GLN A 47 25.12 -6.50 -1.74
C GLN A 47 25.31 -6.18 -0.24
N ASP A 48 25.55 -4.91 0.09
CA ASP A 48 25.69 -4.45 1.48
C ASP A 48 24.37 -4.42 2.27
N LYS A 49 23.23 -4.60 1.57
CA LYS A 49 21.88 -4.56 2.14
C LYS A 49 21.32 -5.95 2.41
N ILE A 50 22.11 -6.99 2.12
CA ILE A 50 21.74 -8.38 2.38
C ILE A 50 21.92 -8.65 3.87
N ASP A 51 20.86 -9.08 4.54
CA ASP A 51 20.88 -9.48 5.93
C ASP A 51 20.58 -10.99 6.03
N HIS A 52 21.45 -11.74 6.70
CA HIS A 52 21.34 -13.19 6.87
C HIS A 52 21.02 -13.95 5.55
N CYS A 53 21.69 -13.58 4.44
CA CYS A 53 21.42 -14.10 3.09
C CYS A 53 20.03 -13.79 2.54
N LEU A 54 19.31 -12.85 3.12
CA LEU A 54 17.98 -12.43 2.71
C LEU A 54 17.96 -10.96 2.30
N ILE A 55 17.20 -10.64 1.26
CA ILE A 55 16.95 -9.27 0.82
C ILE A 55 15.48 -9.10 0.42
N GLY A 56 14.87 -8.00 0.84
CA GLY A 56 13.52 -7.65 0.42
C GLY A 56 13.46 -7.16 -1.03
N VAL A 57 12.43 -7.54 -1.75
CA VAL A 57 12.22 -7.15 -3.16
C VAL A 57 12.21 -5.63 -3.36
N GLU A 58 11.73 -4.86 -2.37
CA GLU A 58 11.72 -3.39 -2.45
C GLU A 58 13.14 -2.83 -2.49
N LYS A 59 14.05 -3.33 -1.64
CA LYS A 59 15.47 -2.92 -1.64
C LYS A 59 16.16 -3.19 -2.98
N ILE A 60 15.80 -4.30 -3.65
CA ILE A 60 16.30 -4.61 -5.00
C ILE A 60 15.77 -3.59 -6.01
N GLN A 61 14.48 -3.25 -5.93
CA GLN A 61 13.85 -2.28 -6.83
C GLN A 61 14.41 -0.88 -6.66
N ASP A 62 14.67 -0.44 -5.44
CA ASP A 62 15.32 0.85 -5.15
C ASP A 62 16.74 0.89 -5.72
N SER A 63 17.45 -0.24 -5.68
CA SER A 63 18.77 -0.37 -6.32
C SER A 63 18.69 -0.30 -7.84
N VAL A 64 17.65 -0.88 -8.47
CA VAL A 64 17.42 -0.74 -9.93
C VAL A 64 17.22 0.72 -10.30
N GLU A 65 16.37 1.44 -9.58
CA GLU A 65 16.10 2.86 -9.82
C GLU A 65 17.37 3.69 -9.72
N ARG A 66 18.15 3.50 -8.66
CA ARG A 66 19.40 4.21 -8.42
C ARG A 66 20.44 3.94 -9.52
N VAL A 67 20.65 2.69 -9.88
CA VAL A 67 21.62 2.29 -10.89
C VAL A 67 21.25 2.84 -12.27
N LEU A 68 19.97 2.84 -12.64
CA LEU A 68 19.52 3.43 -13.90
C LEU A 68 19.78 4.94 -13.95
N VAL A 69 19.51 5.67 -12.87
CA VAL A 69 19.80 7.11 -12.79
C VAL A 69 21.30 7.37 -12.87
N GLN A 70 22.11 6.63 -12.11
CA GLN A 70 23.57 6.77 -12.10
C GLN A 70 24.23 6.43 -13.44
N ALA A 71 23.63 5.51 -14.19
CA ALA A 71 24.09 5.14 -15.52
C ALA A 71 23.64 6.12 -16.63
N GLY A 72 22.93 7.21 -16.27
CA GLY A 72 22.48 8.23 -17.22
C GLY A 72 21.15 7.89 -17.93
N TYR A 73 20.43 6.86 -17.48
CA TYR A 73 19.14 6.43 -18.04
C TYR A 73 17.96 6.95 -17.19
N ALA A 74 17.93 8.26 -16.94
CA ALA A 74 16.89 8.87 -16.07
C ALA A 74 15.47 8.73 -16.62
N ASP A 75 15.31 8.73 -17.95
CA ASP A 75 14.04 8.48 -18.64
C ASP A 75 13.54 7.05 -18.42
N VAL A 76 14.44 6.07 -18.51
CA VAL A 76 14.16 4.65 -18.26
C VAL A 76 13.84 4.42 -16.78
N ALA A 77 14.60 5.06 -15.87
CA ALA A 77 14.34 5.00 -14.44
C ALA A 77 12.94 5.53 -14.11
N LYS A 78 12.53 6.67 -14.72
CA LYS A 78 11.18 7.22 -14.56
C LYS A 78 10.10 6.24 -15.04
N ALA A 79 10.30 5.59 -16.19
CA ALA A 79 9.36 4.57 -16.68
C ALA A 79 9.26 3.39 -15.72
N TYR A 80 10.38 2.95 -15.17
CA TYR A 80 10.43 1.87 -14.18
C TYR A 80 9.65 2.23 -12.91
N ILE A 81 9.84 3.43 -12.36
CA ILE A 81 9.13 3.93 -11.18
C ILE A 81 7.62 4.00 -11.43
N LEU A 82 7.20 4.54 -12.57
CA LEU A 82 5.78 4.64 -12.93
C LEU A 82 5.15 3.26 -13.07
N TYR A 83 5.83 2.31 -13.71
CA TYR A 83 5.38 0.93 -13.81
C TYR A 83 5.26 0.26 -12.43
N ARG A 84 6.24 0.47 -11.54
CA ARG A 84 6.22 -0.03 -10.17
C ARG A 84 4.98 0.47 -9.42
N LYS A 85 4.71 1.79 -9.45
CA LYS A 85 3.52 2.40 -8.85
C LYS A 85 2.21 1.88 -9.43
N GLN A 86 2.14 1.75 -10.75
CA GLN A 86 0.95 1.19 -11.39
C GLN A 86 0.67 -0.26 -10.96
N ARG A 87 1.72 -1.09 -10.88
CA ARG A 87 1.60 -2.48 -10.41
C ARG A 87 1.21 -2.56 -8.93
N GLU A 88 1.69 -1.63 -8.12
CA GLU A 88 1.29 -1.50 -6.73
C GLU A 88 -0.21 -1.15 -6.62
N LYS A 89 -0.67 -0.14 -7.35
CA LYS A 89 -2.09 0.22 -7.40
C LYS A 89 -2.98 -0.95 -7.82
N VAL A 90 -2.58 -1.71 -8.86
CA VAL A 90 -3.32 -2.91 -9.30
C VAL A 90 -3.35 -3.98 -8.21
N ARG A 91 -2.27 -4.18 -7.45
CA ARG A 91 -2.26 -5.15 -6.34
C ARG A 91 -3.17 -4.71 -5.20
N ASN A 92 -3.09 -3.44 -4.81
CA ASN A 92 -3.93 -2.89 -3.75
C ASN A 92 -5.41 -3.01 -4.12
N THR A 93 -5.77 -2.72 -5.38
CA THR A 93 -7.13 -2.91 -5.87
C THR A 93 -7.57 -4.38 -5.79
N LYS A 94 -6.71 -5.33 -6.17
CA LYS A 94 -7.03 -6.76 -6.06
C LYS A 94 -7.17 -7.23 -4.60
N SER A 95 -6.31 -6.76 -3.72
CA SER A 95 -6.41 -7.03 -2.27
C SER A 95 -7.75 -6.52 -1.74
N THR A 96 -8.12 -5.29 -2.07
CA THR A 96 -9.41 -4.71 -1.67
C THR A 96 -10.61 -5.56 -2.11
N PHE A 97 -10.59 -6.12 -3.33
CA PHE A 97 -11.67 -6.99 -3.80
C PHE A 97 -11.72 -8.34 -3.06
N LEU A 98 -10.57 -8.91 -2.71
CA LEU A 98 -10.51 -10.14 -1.91
C LEU A 98 -11.01 -9.87 -0.49
N ASP A 99 -10.56 -8.79 0.12
CA ASP A 99 -10.98 -8.36 1.46
C ASP A 99 -12.49 -8.07 1.50
N TYR A 100 -13.05 -7.52 0.42
CA TYR A 100 -14.50 -7.29 0.30
C TYR A 100 -15.30 -8.59 0.29
N LYS A 101 -14.83 -9.61 -0.43
CA LYS A 101 -15.50 -10.93 -0.43
C LYS A 101 -15.47 -11.55 0.97
N GLU A 102 -14.33 -11.49 1.65
CA GLU A 102 -14.20 -11.99 3.02
C GLU A 102 -15.09 -11.20 3.98
N LEU A 103 -15.17 -9.90 3.82
CA LEU A 103 -16.05 -9.03 4.60
C LEU A 103 -17.52 -9.42 4.44
N VAL A 104 -18.00 -9.58 3.21
CA VAL A 104 -19.39 -10.01 2.96
C VAL A 104 -19.64 -11.39 3.56
N ASN A 105 -18.71 -12.31 3.36
CA ASN A 105 -18.82 -13.66 3.92
C ASN A 105 -18.82 -13.65 5.46
N SER A 106 -18.00 -12.83 6.09
CA SER A 106 -17.94 -12.71 7.56
C SER A 106 -19.25 -12.15 8.13
N TYR A 107 -19.90 -11.22 7.43
CA TYR A 107 -21.19 -10.70 7.84
C TYR A 107 -22.32 -11.70 7.64
N VAL A 108 -22.30 -12.47 6.56
CA VAL A 108 -23.32 -13.46 6.23
C VAL A 108 -23.16 -14.74 7.06
N ASN A 109 -21.92 -15.17 7.30
CA ASN A 109 -21.58 -16.41 8.02
C ASN A 109 -21.17 -16.09 9.47
N VAL A 110 -22.05 -15.45 10.23
CA VAL A 110 -21.81 -15.19 11.67
C VAL A 110 -22.01 -16.50 12.44
N ASP A 111 -20.96 -17.30 12.50
CA ASP A 111 -20.93 -18.56 13.27
C ASP A 111 -20.43 -18.36 14.71
N ASP A 112 -19.89 -17.20 15.07
CA ASP A 112 -19.39 -16.93 16.41
C ASP A 112 -20.54 -16.53 17.35
N TRP A 113 -20.89 -17.47 18.26
CA TRP A 113 -21.92 -17.28 19.27
C TRP A 113 -21.66 -16.06 20.20
N ARG A 114 -20.40 -15.67 20.40
CA ARG A 114 -20.02 -14.52 21.23
C ARG A 114 -20.47 -13.20 20.61
N VAL A 115 -20.55 -13.14 19.28
CA VAL A 115 -21.06 -11.96 18.56
C VAL A 115 -22.58 -11.88 18.70
N LYS A 116 -23.28 -13.01 18.78
CA LYS A 116 -24.74 -13.08 18.95
C LYS A 116 -25.22 -12.62 20.33
N GLU A 117 -24.46 -12.89 21.40
CA GLU A 117 -24.85 -12.50 22.76
C GLU A 117 -24.74 -11.00 23.02
N ASN A 118 -23.80 -10.31 22.38
CA ASN A 118 -23.54 -8.88 22.61
C ASN A 118 -24.05 -7.96 21.50
N SER A 119 -24.61 -8.49 20.44
CA SER A 119 -25.09 -7.69 19.31
C SER A 119 -26.62 -7.58 19.39
N THR A 120 -27.09 -6.37 19.60
CA THR A 120 -28.50 -6.00 19.39
C THR A 120 -28.88 -5.94 17.92
N VAL A 121 -27.92 -6.12 17.02
CA VAL A 121 -28.08 -6.05 15.56
C VAL A 121 -28.27 -7.45 15.02
N THR A 122 -29.51 -7.84 14.84
CA THR A 122 -29.85 -9.00 14.01
C THR A 122 -29.46 -8.73 12.55
N TYR A 123 -29.08 -9.79 11.84
CA TYR A 123 -28.83 -9.72 10.40
C TYR A 123 -29.94 -8.92 9.71
N SER A 124 -29.56 -7.88 9.00
CA SER A 124 -30.49 -7.05 8.23
C SER A 124 -29.83 -6.57 6.95
N VAL A 125 -30.63 -6.34 5.92
CA VAL A 125 -30.13 -5.75 4.65
C VAL A 125 -29.51 -4.38 4.89
N GLY A 126 -30.09 -3.56 5.76
CA GLY A 126 -29.51 -2.27 6.14
C GLY A 126 -28.17 -2.39 6.84
N GLY A 127 -28.03 -3.35 7.77
CA GLY A 127 -26.75 -3.64 8.43
C GLY A 127 -25.69 -4.12 7.46
N LEU A 128 -26.03 -4.96 6.49
CA LEU A 128 -25.10 -5.40 5.44
C LEU A 128 -24.62 -4.21 4.57
N ILE A 129 -25.53 -3.33 4.18
CA ILE A 129 -25.19 -2.12 3.39
C ILE A 129 -24.24 -1.22 4.18
N LEU A 130 -24.55 -0.95 5.44
CA LEU A 130 -23.73 -0.10 6.30
C LEU A 130 -22.35 -0.71 6.56
N SER A 131 -22.26 -2.01 6.83
CA SER A 131 -21.00 -2.72 7.01
C SER A 131 -20.12 -2.66 5.77
N ASN A 132 -20.69 -2.94 4.60
CA ASN A 132 -19.98 -2.90 3.34
C ASN A 132 -19.52 -1.48 2.97
N SER A 133 -20.42 -0.50 3.08
CA SER A 133 -20.10 0.90 2.80
C SER A 133 -19.01 1.42 3.75
N GLY A 134 -19.13 1.09 5.04
CA GLY A 134 -18.15 1.50 6.05
C GLY A 134 -16.76 0.91 5.80
N ALA A 135 -16.67 -0.36 5.41
CA ALA A 135 -15.40 -1.00 5.12
C ALA A 135 -14.72 -0.44 3.86
N ILE A 136 -15.49 -0.17 2.81
CA ILE A 136 -14.97 0.47 1.59
C ILE A 136 -14.44 1.86 1.91
N THR A 137 -15.18 2.64 2.70
CA THR A 137 -14.78 3.98 3.14
C THR A 137 -13.53 3.95 4.00
N ALA A 138 -13.44 3.04 4.97
CA ALA A 138 -12.26 2.87 5.81
C ALA A 138 -11.02 2.50 4.98
N ASN A 139 -11.18 1.60 4.02
CA ASN A 139 -10.08 1.23 3.14
C ASN A 139 -9.63 2.42 2.27
N TYR A 140 -10.55 3.24 1.77
CA TYR A 140 -10.21 4.47 1.04
C TYR A 140 -9.37 5.43 1.90
N TRP A 141 -9.76 5.68 3.14
CA TRP A 141 -8.99 6.51 4.07
C TRP A 141 -7.58 5.98 4.28
N LEU A 142 -7.44 4.67 4.52
CA LEU A 142 -6.16 4.02 4.84
C LEU A 142 -5.26 3.78 3.61
N SER A 143 -5.78 3.89 2.38
CA SER A 143 -5.00 3.64 1.17
C SER A 143 -4.70 4.89 0.35
N GLU A 144 -5.58 5.90 0.41
CA GLU A 144 -5.51 7.05 -0.49
C GLU A 144 -5.34 8.39 0.25
N VAL A 145 -5.73 8.47 1.51
CA VAL A 145 -5.75 9.74 2.27
C VAL A 145 -4.66 9.81 3.33
N TYR A 146 -4.52 8.77 4.14
CA TYR A 146 -3.48 8.74 5.18
C TYR A 146 -2.15 8.26 4.60
N ASP A 147 -1.05 8.81 5.13
CA ASP A 147 0.28 8.31 4.83
C ASP A 147 0.42 6.84 5.26
N GLU A 148 1.26 6.09 4.55
CA GLU A 148 1.46 4.65 4.77
C GLU A 148 1.85 4.32 6.21
N GLU A 149 2.65 5.18 6.85
CA GLU A 149 3.08 5.02 8.25
C GLU A 149 1.88 5.07 9.21
N VAL A 150 1.00 6.07 9.05
CA VAL A 150 -0.22 6.23 9.85
C VAL A 150 -1.20 5.09 9.61
N ALA A 151 -1.40 4.72 8.35
CA ALA A 151 -2.29 3.62 7.98
C ALA A 151 -1.79 2.29 8.54
N ASN A 152 -0.48 2.05 8.52
CA ASN A 152 0.11 0.84 9.09
C ASN A 152 0.00 0.82 10.61
N ALA A 153 0.27 1.93 11.30
CA ALA A 153 0.10 2.03 12.74
C ALA A 153 -1.35 1.73 13.18
N HIS A 154 -2.35 2.14 12.38
CA HIS A 154 -3.73 1.75 12.63
C HIS A 154 -3.97 0.24 12.41
N ARG A 155 -3.41 -0.35 11.34
CA ARG A 155 -3.56 -1.79 11.02
C ARG A 155 -2.86 -2.70 12.04
N THR A 156 -1.74 -2.22 12.63
CA THR A 156 -0.99 -2.94 13.67
C THR A 156 -1.51 -2.68 15.08
N ALA A 157 -2.53 -1.84 15.20
CA ALA A 157 -3.13 -1.41 16.48
C ALA A 157 -2.18 -0.59 17.39
N ASP A 158 -1.15 0.04 16.83
CA ASP A 158 -0.29 0.99 17.54
C ASP A 158 -1.03 2.32 17.80
N LEU A 159 -1.96 2.67 16.92
CA LEU A 159 -2.92 3.76 17.11
C LEU A 159 -4.30 3.36 16.59
N HIS A 160 -5.33 4.05 17.08
CA HIS A 160 -6.69 3.85 16.63
C HIS A 160 -7.24 5.14 15.98
N ILE A 161 -7.59 5.05 14.69
CA ILE A 161 -8.33 6.09 13.98
C ILE A 161 -9.80 5.67 14.02
N HIS A 162 -10.64 6.43 14.71
CA HIS A 162 -12.07 6.12 14.80
C HIS A 162 -12.85 6.67 13.60
N ASP A 163 -14.06 6.18 13.41
CA ASP A 163 -15.03 6.67 12.41
C ASP A 163 -14.55 6.62 10.94
N LEU A 164 -13.62 5.74 10.63
CA LEU A 164 -13.17 5.51 9.26
C LEU A 164 -14.30 5.07 8.30
N ALA A 165 -15.44 4.64 8.85
CA ALA A 165 -16.62 4.28 8.05
C ALA A 165 -17.32 5.48 7.40
N MET A 166 -16.90 6.71 7.72
CA MET A 166 -17.48 7.94 7.20
C MET A 166 -16.49 8.72 6.35
N LEU A 167 -16.95 9.33 5.25
CA LEU A 167 -16.13 10.22 4.40
C LEU A 167 -16.12 11.67 4.90
N THR A 168 -16.44 11.90 6.16
CA THR A 168 -16.47 13.23 6.76
C THR A 168 -15.87 13.20 8.16
N GLY A 169 -15.03 14.18 8.46
CA GLY A 169 -14.59 14.43 9.81
C GLY A 169 -15.66 15.26 10.54
N TYR A 170 -16.28 14.70 11.56
CA TYR A 170 -17.28 15.43 12.37
C TYR A 170 -16.75 15.77 13.77
N CYS A 171 -15.60 15.24 14.15
CA CYS A 171 -14.90 15.65 15.37
C CYS A 171 -13.96 16.79 15.07
N ALA A 172 -14.01 17.84 15.87
CA ALA A 172 -13.12 18.98 15.76
C ALA A 172 -12.36 19.20 17.07
N GLY A 173 -11.10 19.57 16.94
CA GLY A 173 -10.30 20.05 18.07
C GLY A 173 -10.50 21.55 18.23
N TRP A 174 -10.75 22.00 19.45
CA TRP A 174 -10.92 23.41 19.77
C TRP A 174 -9.77 23.90 20.64
N SER A 175 -9.26 25.09 20.33
CA SER A 175 -8.32 25.75 21.22
C SER A 175 -9.04 26.24 22.49
N LEU A 176 -8.68 25.70 23.63
CA LEU A 176 -9.25 26.17 24.91
C LEU A 176 -9.05 27.66 25.11
N LYS A 177 -7.89 28.21 24.70
CA LYS A 177 -7.62 29.64 24.77
C LYS A 177 -8.60 30.43 23.92
N GLN A 178 -8.88 29.96 22.71
CA GLN A 178 -9.83 30.62 21.80
C GLN A 178 -11.24 30.57 22.33
N LEU A 179 -11.66 29.43 22.88
CA LEU A 179 -12.97 29.29 23.52
C LEU A 179 -13.15 30.23 24.73
N ILE A 180 -12.11 30.46 25.52
CA ILE A 180 -12.15 31.36 26.67
C ILE A 180 -12.21 32.83 26.21
N MET A 181 -11.45 33.17 25.15
CA MET A 181 -11.33 34.57 24.68
C MET A 181 -12.51 35.01 23.79
N GLU A 182 -13.04 34.10 22.99
CA GLU A 182 -14.05 34.45 21.96
C GLU A 182 -15.43 33.87 22.30
N GLY A 183 -15.53 33.04 23.35
CA GLY A 183 -16.73 32.31 23.68
C GLY A 183 -16.99 31.13 22.73
N LEU A 184 -18.06 30.41 22.97
CA LEU A 184 -18.56 29.37 22.07
C LEU A 184 -19.28 30.00 20.87
N GLY A 185 -18.65 30.98 20.20
CA GLY A 185 -19.22 31.78 19.12
C GLY A 185 -20.41 31.05 18.45
N GLY A 186 -21.58 31.53 18.71
CA GLY A 186 -22.79 30.90 18.21
C GLY A 186 -22.68 30.78 16.71
N VAL A 187 -22.94 29.60 16.19
CA VAL A 187 -23.15 29.39 14.77
C VAL A 187 -24.45 30.13 14.47
N GLU A 188 -24.34 31.31 13.81
CA GLU A 188 -25.50 31.92 13.16
C GLU A 188 -25.97 31.05 11.99
#